data_c484822341d9b8962dba44b1c6b82bfe
#
_entry.id   c484822341d9b8962dba44b1c6b82bfe
#
_cell.length_a   1.000
_cell.length_b   1.000
_cell.length_c   1.000
_cell.angle_alpha   90.00
_cell.angle_beta   90.00
_cell.angle_gamma   90.00
#
_symmetry.space_group_name_H-M   'P 1'
#
loop_
_entity.id
_entity.type
_entity.pdbx_description
1 polymer ?
#
loop_
_entity_poly.entity_id
_entity_poly.type
_entity_poly.pdbx_seq_one_letter_code
_entity_poly.pdbx_strand_id
1 'polypeptide(L)'
;MKHFDNHLIFTTIFHPELLHALVQNLKQFQHLEDTCVWVVGDRKTPVSVYELCKDITRNGLFTTYLDCDCQENLANRFSPFYERLPWNNETRRNIGYLCALEHGCVRLISIDDDNWPTNDDFIGGHSQTGVVYDGLLAQDESGFYNVCQHLEMVPAREVFPRGYPFRLRGSTASPTFTRASESTIIGVTAGLWLNEPDIDATTWLNGKVKAMSYVGEPTISLAQSTWTPINTQNTSIIRELIPAFLCVPMGWDVPGGKIQRYGDIWGGYFLQSVLRDTPWVVSFGRPLVDHRRNPHDYVDDLRHEFWGTILTDLLLQLLKDDFKPKGNSVTDRMLELSEFISTHVIPQLPSWCPEQMREFMRWTAGNIEAWIKVCRCVGSLQ
;
A
#
# COMPACT_ATOMS: atom_id res chain seq x y z
N MET A 1 18.61 4.54 20.81
CA MET A 1 17.60 5.37 20.11
C MET A 1 16.28 5.17 20.84
N LYS A 2 15.40 6.19 20.96
CA LYS A 2 14.05 5.99 21.53
C LYS A 2 13.32 4.97 20.65
N HIS A 3 12.66 3.99 21.27
CA HIS A 3 11.81 3.02 20.58
C HIS A 3 10.41 3.65 20.36
N PHE A 4 9.87 3.45 19.16
CA PHE A 4 8.52 3.84 18.80
C PHE A 4 7.78 2.62 18.28
N ASP A 5 6.54 2.45 18.69
CA ASP A 5 5.71 1.34 18.24
C ASP A 5 5.19 1.58 16.83
N ASN A 6 4.81 2.83 16.53
CA ASN A 6 4.22 3.21 15.25
C ASN A 6 5.23 4.02 14.42
N HIS A 7 5.57 3.50 13.26
CA HIS A 7 6.37 4.21 12.26
C HIS A 7 5.48 4.63 11.11
N LEU A 8 5.25 5.95 10.98
CA LEU A 8 4.47 6.53 9.90
C LEU A 8 5.41 6.95 8.78
N ILE A 9 5.10 6.55 7.54
CA ILE A 9 5.96 6.76 6.38
C ILE A 9 5.16 7.41 5.25
N PHE A 10 5.73 8.43 4.64
CA PHE A 10 5.25 8.97 3.37
C PHE A 10 6.39 9.53 2.52
N THR A 11 6.14 9.58 1.21
CA THR A 11 7.00 10.28 0.24
C THR A 11 6.41 11.64 -0.08
N THR A 12 7.26 12.62 -0.41
CA THR A 12 6.78 13.93 -0.88
C THR A 12 7.75 14.56 -1.86
N ILE A 13 7.19 15.32 -2.79
CA ILE A 13 7.90 16.27 -3.66
C ILE A 13 7.44 17.71 -3.40
N PHE A 14 6.61 17.91 -2.38
CA PHE A 14 6.05 19.18 -1.95
C PHE A 14 6.49 19.53 -0.54
N HIS A 15 6.03 20.67 -0.03
CA HIS A 15 6.12 21.02 1.39
C HIS A 15 4.97 20.34 2.14
N PRO A 16 5.23 19.33 3.00
CA PRO A 16 4.18 18.47 3.54
C PRO A 16 3.48 19.11 4.75
N GLU A 17 2.54 20.01 4.48
CA GLU A 17 1.73 20.70 5.50
C GLU A 17 0.92 19.73 6.37
N LEU A 18 0.66 18.52 5.89
CA LEU A 18 -0.01 17.48 6.63
C LEU A 18 0.70 17.17 7.97
N LEU A 19 2.02 17.41 8.10
CA LEU A 19 2.76 17.19 9.36
C LEU A 19 2.19 18.02 10.52
N HIS A 20 1.73 19.23 10.27
CA HIS A 20 1.09 20.05 11.31
C HIS A 20 -0.24 19.43 11.78
N ALA A 21 -1.04 18.89 10.86
CA ALA A 21 -2.28 18.22 11.21
C ALA A 21 -2.02 16.90 11.97
N LEU A 22 -0.97 16.16 11.59
CA LEU A 22 -0.53 14.96 12.34
C LEU A 22 -0.14 15.32 13.78
N VAL A 23 0.68 16.37 13.98
CA VAL A 23 1.05 16.81 15.33
C VAL A 23 -0.19 17.12 16.17
N GLN A 24 -1.18 17.82 15.58
CA GLN A 24 -2.42 18.15 16.29
C GLN A 24 -3.21 16.91 16.65
N ASN A 25 -3.42 15.99 15.71
CA ASN A 25 -4.16 14.74 15.92
C ASN A 25 -3.45 13.86 16.98
N LEU A 26 -2.15 13.60 16.80
CA LEU A 26 -1.39 12.74 17.70
C LEU A 26 -1.27 13.34 19.11
N LYS A 27 -1.22 14.66 19.24
CA LYS A 27 -1.24 15.34 20.53
C LYS A 27 -2.60 15.21 21.21
N GLN A 28 -3.70 15.39 20.46
CA GLN A 28 -5.07 15.26 20.96
C GLN A 28 -5.33 13.85 21.52
N PHE A 29 -4.85 12.82 20.83
CA PHE A 29 -5.08 11.42 21.17
C PHE A 29 -3.90 10.75 21.91
N GLN A 30 -2.89 11.54 22.32
CA GLN A 30 -1.76 11.12 23.16
C GLN A 30 -0.81 10.09 22.50
N HIS A 31 -0.60 10.18 21.18
CA HIS A 31 0.26 9.29 20.39
C HIS A 31 1.63 9.89 19.99
N LEU A 32 2.02 11.06 20.55
CA LEU A 32 3.33 11.65 20.24
C LEU A 32 4.52 10.83 20.78
N GLU A 33 4.31 10.07 21.86
CA GLU A 33 5.39 9.33 22.53
C GLU A 33 5.64 7.95 21.93
N ASP A 34 4.65 7.37 21.25
CA ASP A 34 4.69 6.03 20.65
C ASP A 34 4.83 6.04 19.12
N THR A 35 4.85 7.24 18.51
CA THR A 35 4.85 7.40 17.06
C THR A 35 6.05 8.21 16.56
N CYS A 36 6.70 7.76 15.50
CA CYS A 36 7.66 8.55 14.74
C CYS A 36 7.28 8.62 13.26
N VAL A 37 7.81 9.63 12.56
CA VAL A 37 7.54 9.88 11.15
C VAL A 37 8.82 9.82 10.33
N TRP A 38 8.78 9.09 9.21
CA TRP A 38 9.81 9.06 8.17
C TRP A 38 9.28 9.80 6.94
N VAL A 39 9.83 10.97 6.69
CA VAL A 39 9.54 11.76 5.48
C VAL A 39 10.59 11.40 4.43
N VAL A 40 10.19 10.71 3.38
CA VAL A 40 11.09 10.33 2.29
C VAL A 40 10.99 11.38 1.18
N GLY A 41 12.02 12.19 1.07
CA GLY A 41 12.12 13.22 0.03
C GLY A 41 12.56 12.66 -1.31
N ASP A 42 12.51 13.50 -2.32
CA ASP A 42 12.99 13.20 -3.66
C ASP A 42 13.68 14.45 -4.25
N ARG A 43 14.23 14.34 -5.45
CA ARG A 43 15.00 15.42 -6.12
C ARG A 43 14.19 16.72 -6.32
N LYS A 44 12.88 16.64 -6.35
CA LYS A 44 11.96 17.78 -6.47
C LYS A 44 11.53 18.35 -5.12
N THR A 45 11.83 17.68 -4.01
CA THR A 45 11.38 18.10 -2.69
C THR A 45 12.07 19.40 -2.28
N PRO A 46 11.31 20.42 -1.84
CA PRO A 46 11.90 21.70 -1.42
C PRO A 46 12.87 21.54 -0.24
N VAL A 47 13.97 22.29 -0.26
CA VAL A 47 14.96 22.29 0.84
C VAL A 47 14.38 22.73 2.18
N SER A 48 13.29 23.51 2.18
CA SER A 48 12.57 23.94 3.38
C SER A 48 11.98 22.81 4.21
N VAL A 49 11.80 21.63 3.61
CA VAL A 49 11.28 20.42 4.31
C VAL A 49 12.19 20.00 5.46
N TYR A 50 13.50 20.22 5.33
CA TYR A 50 14.45 19.94 6.40
C TYR A 50 14.15 20.74 7.68
N GLU A 51 13.93 22.05 7.53
CA GLU A 51 13.59 22.90 8.69
C GLU A 51 12.18 22.59 9.23
N LEU A 52 11.22 22.31 8.35
CA LEU A 52 9.88 21.87 8.77
C LEU A 52 9.99 20.61 9.67
N CYS A 53 10.69 19.56 9.24
CA CYS A 53 10.83 18.33 10.02
C CYS A 53 11.48 18.57 11.40
N LYS A 54 12.44 19.50 11.48
CA LYS A 54 13.03 19.92 12.77
C LYS A 54 12.01 20.61 13.67
N ASP A 55 11.20 21.51 13.10
CA ASP A 55 10.18 22.22 13.84
C ASP A 55 9.07 21.27 14.34
N ILE A 56 8.67 20.31 13.51
CA ILE A 56 7.74 19.26 13.90
C ILE A 56 8.29 18.43 15.07
N THR A 57 9.60 18.08 15.01
CA THR A 57 10.24 17.36 16.11
C THR A 57 10.29 18.20 17.40
N ARG A 58 10.57 19.51 17.32
CA ARG A 58 10.49 20.43 18.47
C ARG A 58 9.08 20.52 19.06
N ASN A 59 8.05 20.33 18.23
CA ASN A 59 6.64 20.29 18.65
C ASN A 59 6.21 18.92 19.22
N GLY A 60 7.13 17.97 19.37
CA GLY A 60 6.94 16.71 20.07
C GLY A 60 6.76 15.47 19.19
N LEU A 61 6.58 15.61 17.88
CA LEU A 61 6.49 14.47 16.96
C LEU A 61 7.86 14.18 16.35
N PHE A 62 8.50 13.11 16.79
CA PHE A 62 9.80 12.72 16.27
C PHE A 62 9.72 12.45 14.78
N THR A 63 10.44 13.27 13.99
CA THR A 63 10.36 13.24 12.54
C THR A 63 11.77 13.18 11.94
N THR A 64 12.01 12.18 11.11
CA THR A 64 13.26 12.00 10.37
C THR A 64 13.02 12.32 8.90
N TYR A 65 13.76 13.27 8.36
CA TYR A 65 13.75 13.57 6.94
C TYR A 65 14.87 12.81 6.22
N LEU A 66 14.47 11.93 5.32
CA LEU A 66 15.36 11.19 4.42
C LEU A 66 15.45 11.97 3.11
N ASP A 67 16.33 12.98 3.06
CA ASP A 67 16.65 13.70 1.83
C ASP A 67 17.48 12.83 0.86
N CYS A 68 17.83 13.37 -0.31
CA CYS A 68 18.58 12.61 -1.31
C CYS A 68 19.93 12.12 -0.78
N ASP A 69 20.66 12.97 -0.05
CA ASP A 69 21.99 12.63 0.49
C ASP A 69 21.88 11.54 1.57
N CYS A 70 20.88 11.64 2.46
CA CYS A 70 20.59 10.61 3.44
C CYS A 70 20.28 9.27 2.77
N GLN A 71 19.46 9.28 1.71
CA GLN A 71 19.13 8.07 0.97
C GLN A 71 20.33 7.49 0.23
N GLU A 72 21.20 8.31 -0.36
CA GLU A 72 22.44 7.87 -1.01
C GLU A 72 23.41 7.24 0.00
N ASN A 73 23.48 7.75 1.23
CA ASN A 73 24.26 7.13 2.31
C ASN A 73 23.72 5.75 2.73
N LEU A 74 22.44 5.48 2.50
CA LEU A 74 21.82 4.16 2.73
C LEU A 74 21.99 3.19 1.56
N ALA A 75 22.49 3.65 0.40
CA ALA A 75 22.56 2.84 -0.83
C ALA A 75 23.29 1.52 -0.63
N ASN A 76 24.49 1.52 -0.06
CA ASN A 76 25.27 0.30 0.18
C ASN A 76 24.55 -0.66 1.14
N ARG A 77 23.82 -0.13 2.12
CA ARG A 77 23.10 -0.90 3.13
C ARG A 77 21.87 -1.57 2.57
N PHE A 78 21.18 -0.91 1.64
CA PHE A 78 19.96 -1.37 1.00
C PHE A 78 20.20 -1.95 -0.41
N SER A 79 21.47 -2.19 -0.78
CA SER A 79 21.82 -2.91 -2.01
C SER A 79 21.43 -4.40 -1.93
N PRO A 80 20.94 -5.01 -3.01
CA PRO A 80 20.82 -4.48 -4.37
C PRO A 80 19.46 -3.80 -4.68
N PHE A 81 18.59 -3.60 -3.70
CA PHE A 81 17.26 -3.04 -3.96
C PHE A 81 17.30 -1.53 -4.21
N TYR A 82 18.20 -0.80 -3.53
CA TYR A 82 18.32 0.66 -3.70
C TYR A 82 18.53 1.08 -5.15
N GLU A 83 19.36 0.36 -5.90
CA GLU A 83 19.70 0.64 -7.30
C GLU A 83 18.52 0.43 -8.25
N ARG A 84 17.47 -0.22 -7.78
CA ARG A 84 16.25 -0.50 -8.53
C ARG A 84 15.15 0.54 -8.32
N LEU A 85 15.36 1.47 -7.37
CA LEU A 85 14.39 2.51 -7.06
C LEU A 85 14.61 3.75 -7.93
N PRO A 86 13.68 4.10 -8.82
CA PRO A 86 13.79 5.33 -9.60
C PRO A 86 13.65 6.56 -8.70
N TRP A 87 14.30 7.66 -9.10
CA TRP A 87 14.06 8.97 -8.54
C TRP A 87 12.78 9.60 -9.12
N ASN A 88 12.21 10.57 -8.40
CA ASN A 88 10.92 11.20 -8.71
C ASN A 88 9.79 10.17 -8.87
N ASN A 89 9.74 9.26 -7.91
CA ASN A 89 8.82 8.14 -7.94
C ASN A 89 8.36 7.79 -6.52
N GLU A 90 7.08 7.54 -6.35
CA GLU A 90 6.43 7.18 -5.07
C GLU A 90 7.00 5.91 -4.45
N THR A 91 7.59 5.04 -5.26
CA THR A 91 8.17 3.77 -4.77
C THR A 91 9.42 3.96 -3.91
N ARG A 92 9.98 5.17 -3.82
CA ARG A 92 11.03 5.50 -2.85
C ARG A 92 10.56 5.37 -1.40
N ARG A 93 9.25 5.32 -1.14
CA ARG A 93 8.70 4.99 0.19
C ARG A 93 9.23 3.66 0.76
N ASN A 94 9.63 2.72 -0.10
CA ASN A 94 10.26 1.48 0.33
C ASN A 94 11.54 1.72 1.17
N ILE A 95 12.25 2.82 0.97
CA ILE A 95 13.39 3.19 1.83
C ILE A 95 12.92 3.46 3.26
N GLY A 96 11.82 4.19 3.42
CA GLY A 96 11.18 4.42 4.72
C GLY A 96 10.72 3.10 5.37
N TYR A 97 10.20 2.16 4.58
CA TYR A 97 9.80 0.83 5.07
C TYR A 97 10.99 0.03 5.58
N LEU A 98 12.13 0.06 4.87
CA LEU A 98 13.36 -0.58 5.33
C LEU A 98 13.90 0.07 6.61
N CYS A 99 13.84 1.40 6.72
CA CYS A 99 14.21 2.10 7.95
C CYS A 99 13.29 1.70 9.12
N ALA A 100 11.97 1.61 8.91
CA ALA A 100 11.03 1.18 9.93
C ALA A 100 11.29 -0.26 10.39
N LEU A 101 11.52 -1.18 9.43
CA LEU A 101 11.85 -2.58 9.70
C LEU A 101 13.13 -2.69 10.54
N GLU A 102 14.17 -1.95 10.16
CA GLU A 102 15.45 -1.93 10.85
C GLU A 102 15.38 -1.34 12.27
N HIS A 103 14.53 -0.34 12.49
CA HIS A 103 14.35 0.26 13.80
C HIS A 103 13.32 -0.45 14.68
N GLY A 104 12.81 -1.60 14.25
CA GLY A 104 12.00 -2.49 15.10
C GLY A 104 10.60 -1.97 15.38
N CYS A 105 9.94 -1.32 14.42
CA CYS A 105 8.56 -0.91 14.58
C CYS A 105 7.67 -2.11 14.96
N VAL A 106 6.68 -1.90 15.80
CA VAL A 106 5.59 -2.86 16.00
C VAL A 106 4.65 -2.79 14.79
N ARG A 107 4.41 -1.56 14.32
CA ARG A 107 3.49 -1.24 13.24
C ARG A 107 4.07 -0.21 12.30
N LEU A 108 4.03 -0.50 11.02
CA LEU A 108 4.30 0.47 9.95
C LEU A 108 2.96 1.02 9.45
N ILE A 109 2.86 2.34 9.31
CA ILE A 109 1.68 3.02 8.75
C ILE A 109 2.15 3.82 7.53
N SER A 110 1.65 3.47 6.35
CA SER A 110 1.93 4.18 5.11
C SER A 110 0.79 5.14 4.77
N ILE A 111 1.13 6.39 4.46
CA ILE A 111 0.18 7.40 3.99
C ILE A 111 0.75 8.14 2.77
N ASP A 112 -0.07 8.95 2.09
CA ASP A 112 0.40 9.90 1.08
C ASP A 112 0.40 11.33 1.65
N ASP A 113 1.17 12.24 1.05
CA ASP A 113 1.36 13.61 1.54
C ASP A 113 0.13 14.51 1.36
N ASP A 114 -0.88 14.04 0.65
CA ASP A 114 -2.18 14.66 0.44
C ASP A 114 -3.33 14.00 1.24
N ASN A 115 -3.01 13.05 2.11
CA ASN A 115 -3.95 12.37 3.00
C ASN A 115 -3.91 12.99 4.40
N TRP A 116 -4.84 13.89 4.69
CA TRP A 116 -4.91 14.60 5.96
C TRP A 116 -5.68 13.81 7.00
N PRO A 117 -5.17 13.66 8.25
CA PRO A 117 -5.94 12.99 9.28
C PRO A 117 -7.28 13.69 9.49
N THR A 118 -8.35 12.91 9.68
CA THR A 118 -9.64 13.43 10.12
C THR A 118 -9.59 13.89 11.58
N ASN A 119 -10.74 14.26 12.15
CA ASN A 119 -10.83 14.58 13.58
C ASN A 119 -10.86 13.33 14.47
N ASP A 120 -10.90 12.13 13.89
CA ASP A 120 -10.84 10.86 14.62
C ASP A 120 -9.39 10.52 15.03
N ASP A 121 -9.25 9.62 15.99
CA ASP A 121 -7.96 9.11 16.41
C ASP A 121 -7.28 8.33 15.27
N PHE A 122 -6.29 8.94 14.62
CA PHE A 122 -5.61 8.36 13.48
C PHE A 122 -4.84 7.08 13.85
N ILE A 123 -4.06 7.10 14.91
CA ILE A 123 -3.30 5.92 15.37
C ILE A 123 -4.23 4.87 15.98
N GLY A 124 -5.20 5.29 16.79
CA GLY A 124 -6.21 4.40 17.36
C GLY A 124 -7.02 3.66 16.30
N GLY A 125 -7.33 4.31 15.16
CA GLY A 125 -7.99 3.68 14.03
C GLY A 125 -7.18 2.55 13.38
N HIS A 126 -5.83 2.58 13.50
CA HIS A 126 -4.93 1.52 13.07
C HIS A 126 -4.58 0.49 14.18
N SER A 127 -5.08 0.67 15.39
CA SER A 127 -4.72 -0.15 16.56
C SER A 127 -5.11 -1.63 16.43
N GLN A 128 -6.05 -1.97 15.55
CA GLN A 128 -6.46 -3.36 15.31
C GLN A 128 -5.37 -4.17 14.59
N THR A 129 -4.41 -3.54 13.92
CA THR A 129 -3.29 -4.23 13.28
C THR A 129 -2.40 -4.89 14.34
N GLY A 130 -2.26 -6.21 14.25
CA GLY A 130 -1.54 -7.06 15.20
C GLY A 130 -2.42 -7.70 16.27
N VAL A 131 -3.73 -7.43 16.29
CA VAL A 131 -4.68 -7.97 17.28
C VAL A 131 -5.28 -9.29 16.81
N VAL A 132 -5.49 -10.22 17.76
CA VAL A 132 -6.27 -11.44 17.52
C VAL A 132 -7.71 -11.05 17.23
N TYR A 133 -8.27 -11.58 16.16
CA TYR A 133 -9.59 -11.24 15.66
C TYR A 133 -10.57 -12.40 15.81
N ASP A 134 -11.65 -12.19 16.54
CA ASP A 134 -12.69 -13.18 16.80
C ASP A 134 -14.03 -12.87 16.10
N GLY A 135 -14.05 -11.86 15.22
CA GLY A 135 -15.23 -11.38 14.50
C GLY A 135 -15.60 -12.20 13.26
N LEU A 136 -16.32 -11.57 12.37
CA LEU A 136 -16.76 -12.15 11.11
C LEU A 136 -15.86 -11.76 9.96
N LEU A 137 -15.49 -12.72 9.11
CA LEU A 137 -14.73 -12.53 7.88
C LEU A 137 -15.71 -12.48 6.70
N ALA A 138 -15.68 -11.41 5.93
CA ALA A 138 -16.43 -11.28 4.70
C ALA A 138 -15.83 -12.17 3.61
N GLN A 139 -16.66 -12.95 2.96
CA GLN A 139 -16.31 -13.84 1.86
C GLN A 139 -17.24 -13.57 0.69
N ASP A 140 -16.67 -13.40 -0.51
CA ASP A 140 -17.42 -13.20 -1.74
C ASP A 140 -17.13 -14.33 -2.73
N GLU A 141 -18.17 -14.83 -3.41
CA GLU A 141 -18.04 -15.94 -4.38
C GLU A 141 -17.18 -15.56 -5.59
N SER A 142 -17.15 -14.27 -5.98
CA SER A 142 -16.25 -13.79 -7.03
C SER A 142 -14.77 -13.85 -6.61
N GLY A 143 -14.50 -14.00 -5.31
CA GLY A 143 -13.19 -13.92 -4.70
C GLY A 143 -12.69 -12.48 -4.54
N PHE A 144 -13.53 -11.44 -4.76
CA PHE A 144 -13.17 -10.04 -4.63
C PHE A 144 -14.24 -9.24 -3.92
N TYR A 145 -13.83 -8.27 -3.11
CA TYR A 145 -14.71 -7.43 -2.33
C TYR A 145 -14.58 -5.96 -2.73
N ASN A 146 -15.69 -5.31 -3.05
CA ASN A 146 -15.69 -3.87 -3.34
C ASN A 146 -15.81 -3.07 -2.03
N VAL A 147 -14.68 -2.61 -1.49
CA VAL A 147 -14.67 -1.83 -0.25
C VAL A 147 -15.32 -0.45 -0.38
N CYS A 148 -15.42 0.10 -1.60
CA CYS A 148 -16.07 1.39 -1.84
C CYS A 148 -17.58 1.35 -1.58
N GLN A 149 -18.22 0.17 -1.48
CA GLN A 149 -19.63 0.06 -1.10
C GLN A 149 -19.92 0.60 0.32
N HIS A 150 -18.88 0.76 1.15
CA HIS A 150 -18.99 1.35 2.48
C HIS A 150 -18.86 2.88 2.48
N LEU A 151 -18.73 3.50 1.33
CA LEU A 151 -18.63 4.95 1.19
C LEU A 151 -19.90 5.51 0.54
N GLU A 152 -20.47 6.54 1.16
CA GLU A 152 -21.54 7.30 0.56
C GLU A 152 -20.97 8.27 -0.47
N MET A 153 -21.24 8.01 -1.75
CA MET A 153 -20.72 8.80 -2.86
C MET A 153 -21.67 9.92 -3.29
N VAL A 154 -21.13 11.09 -3.60
CA VAL A 154 -21.86 12.21 -4.20
C VAL A 154 -21.19 12.60 -5.53
N PRO A 155 -21.90 12.56 -6.68
CA PRO A 155 -23.24 12.00 -6.85
C PRO A 155 -23.30 10.49 -6.55
N ALA A 156 -24.46 10.00 -6.12
CA ALA A 156 -24.65 8.59 -5.79
C ALA A 156 -24.42 7.73 -7.02
N ARG A 157 -23.40 6.91 -6.99
CA ARG A 157 -23.10 5.87 -8.00
C ARG A 157 -22.15 4.82 -7.42
N GLU A 158 -22.22 3.62 -7.97
CA GLU A 158 -21.24 2.60 -7.65
C GLU A 158 -19.86 2.99 -8.19
N VAL A 159 -18.86 2.82 -7.37
CA VAL A 159 -17.45 2.98 -7.74
C VAL A 159 -16.65 1.80 -7.18
N PHE A 160 -15.48 1.59 -7.76
CA PHE A 160 -14.57 0.50 -7.38
C PHE A 160 -13.18 1.09 -7.07
N PRO A 161 -12.47 0.56 -6.09
CA PRO A 161 -11.11 1.01 -5.80
C PRO A 161 -10.21 0.76 -7.02
N ARG A 162 -9.21 1.60 -7.23
CA ARG A 162 -8.21 1.45 -8.30
C ARG A 162 -7.60 0.05 -8.26
N GLY A 163 -7.56 -0.63 -9.41
CA GLY A 163 -7.07 -2.00 -9.53
C GLY A 163 -8.10 -3.08 -9.18
N TYR A 164 -9.35 -2.75 -8.86
CA TYR A 164 -10.42 -3.76 -8.78
C TYR A 164 -10.65 -4.39 -10.16
N PRO A 165 -10.78 -5.74 -10.27
CA PRO A 165 -10.90 -6.41 -11.55
C PRO A 165 -12.06 -5.89 -12.40
N PHE A 166 -11.76 -5.40 -13.61
CA PHE A 166 -12.78 -4.83 -14.49
C PHE A 166 -13.87 -5.82 -14.87
N ARG A 167 -13.52 -7.10 -15.08
CA ARG A 167 -14.46 -8.18 -15.42
C ARG A 167 -15.50 -8.44 -14.33
N LEU A 168 -15.26 -8.00 -13.10
CA LEU A 168 -16.15 -8.22 -11.95
C LEU A 168 -16.99 -6.99 -11.59
N ARG A 169 -16.79 -5.87 -12.26
CA ARG A 169 -17.58 -4.65 -12.03
C ARG A 169 -19.03 -4.87 -12.45
N GLY A 170 -19.96 -4.41 -11.62
CA GLY A 170 -21.39 -4.65 -11.82
C GLY A 170 -21.87 -6.05 -11.43
N SER A 171 -21.03 -6.88 -10.82
CA SER A 171 -21.48 -8.13 -10.18
C SER A 171 -22.36 -7.82 -8.98
N THR A 172 -23.49 -8.51 -8.88
CA THR A 172 -24.48 -8.35 -7.80
C THR A 172 -24.28 -9.34 -6.65
N ALA A 173 -23.13 -10.02 -6.60
CA ALA A 173 -22.86 -10.97 -5.53
C ALA A 173 -22.88 -10.26 -4.16
N SER A 174 -23.60 -10.83 -3.20
CA SER A 174 -23.60 -10.36 -1.83
C SER A 174 -22.61 -11.17 -1.02
N PRO A 175 -21.77 -10.52 -0.20
CA PRO A 175 -20.81 -11.24 0.62
C PRO A 175 -21.54 -12.12 1.65
N THR A 176 -20.97 -13.28 1.93
CA THR A 176 -21.31 -14.11 3.09
C THR A 176 -20.32 -13.83 4.21
N PHE A 177 -20.67 -14.19 5.44
CA PHE A 177 -19.83 -13.95 6.60
C PHE A 177 -19.58 -15.28 7.33
N THR A 178 -18.29 -15.55 7.60
CA THR A 178 -17.85 -16.73 8.35
C THR A 178 -17.11 -16.28 9.60
N ARG A 179 -17.20 -17.04 10.70
CA ARG A 179 -16.47 -16.69 11.92
C ARG A 179 -14.98 -16.95 11.75
N ALA A 180 -14.18 -16.01 12.20
CA ALA A 180 -12.72 -16.15 12.28
C ALA A 180 -12.33 -17.31 13.23
N SER A 181 -11.19 -17.95 12.97
CA SER A 181 -10.61 -18.92 13.90
C SER A 181 -9.94 -18.20 15.08
N GLU A 182 -9.76 -18.92 16.21
CA GLU A 182 -9.10 -18.38 17.40
C GLU A 182 -7.65 -17.89 17.15
N SER A 183 -7.02 -18.37 16.09
CA SER A 183 -5.66 -17.96 15.71
C SER A 183 -5.62 -16.83 14.68
N THR A 184 -6.77 -16.31 14.26
CA THR A 184 -6.83 -15.24 13.24
C THR A 184 -6.28 -13.93 13.82
N ILE A 185 -5.38 -13.29 13.08
CA ILE A 185 -4.73 -12.02 13.46
C ILE A 185 -4.94 -11.02 12.32
N ILE A 186 -5.32 -9.79 12.65
CA ILE A 186 -5.32 -8.71 11.66
C ILE A 186 -3.87 -8.32 11.36
N GLY A 187 -3.35 -8.76 10.23
CA GLY A 187 -1.99 -8.44 9.78
C GLY A 187 -1.89 -7.08 9.11
N VAL A 188 -2.98 -6.64 8.50
CA VAL A 188 -3.07 -5.37 7.74
C VAL A 188 -4.39 -4.70 8.03
N THR A 189 -4.38 -3.40 8.28
CA THR A 189 -5.57 -2.55 8.31
C THR A 189 -5.43 -1.45 7.27
N ALA A 190 -6.26 -1.47 6.25
CA ALA A 190 -6.35 -0.42 5.25
C ALA A 190 -7.55 0.48 5.57
N GLY A 191 -7.29 1.75 5.87
CA GLY A 191 -8.34 2.75 6.04
C GLY A 191 -8.85 3.24 4.69
N LEU A 192 -10.14 3.56 4.62
CA LEU A 192 -10.73 4.22 3.48
C LEU A 192 -10.50 5.75 3.56
N TRP A 193 -11.04 6.49 2.61
CA TRP A 193 -10.83 7.92 2.42
C TRP A 193 -12.16 8.66 2.45
N LEU A 194 -12.15 9.88 2.96
CA LEU A 194 -13.18 10.88 2.64
C LEU A 194 -12.71 11.76 1.51
N ASN A 195 -13.65 12.52 0.91
CA ASN A 195 -13.48 13.45 -0.19
C ASN A 195 -13.14 12.76 -1.52
N GLU A 196 -11.89 12.73 -1.99
CA GLU A 196 -11.52 12.16 -3.29
C GLU A 196 -11.04 10.71 -3.17
N PRO A 197 -11.89 9.70 -3.47
CA PRO A 197 -11.52 8.30 -3.29
C PRO A 197 -10.43 7.86 -4.27
N ASP A 198 -9.64 6.83 -3.89
CA ASP A 198 -8.64 6.22 -4.79
C ASP A 198 -9.31 5.25 -5.78
N ILE A 199 -9.85 5.82 -6.82
CA ILE A 199 -10.48 5.12 -7.94
C ILE A 199 -9.68 5.36 -9.23
N ASP A 200 -9.85 4.51 -10.23
CA ASP A 200 -9.08 4.58 -11.46
C ASP A 200 -9.44 5.80 -12.35
N ALA A 201 -8.54 6.10 -13.29
CA ALA A 201 -8.69 7.24 -14.20
C ALA A 201 -9.93 7.11 -15.09
N THR A 202 -10.36 5.90 -15.48
CA THR A 202 -11.57 5.71 -16.29
C THR A 202 -12.82 6.12 -15.52
N THR A 203 -12.86 5.84 -14.23
CA THR A 203 -13.95 6.25 -13.35
C THR A 203 -13.97 7.77 -13.16
N TRP A 204 -12.80 8.41 -12.98
CA TRP A 204 -12.68 9.87 -12.89
C TRP A 204 -13.09 10.60 -14.18
N LEU A 205 -12.71 10.05 -15.35
CA LEU A 205 -13.08 10.60 -16.66
C LEU A 205 -14.60 10.49 -16.91
N ASN A 206 -15.26 9.49 -16.33
CA ASN A 206 -16.72 9.36 -16.39
C ASN A 206 -17.48 10.32 -15.45
N GLY A 207 -16.77 11.14 -14.72
CA GLY A 207 -17.30 12.19 -13.84
C GLY A 207 -16.76 12.12 -12.42
N LYS A 208 -16.61 13.28 -11.80
CA LYS A 208 -16.12 13.42 -10.43
C LYS A 208 -17.10 12.84 -9.42
N VAL A 209 -16.56 12.26 -8.37
CA VAL A 209 -17.29 11.81 -7.17
C VAL A 209 -16.55 12.24 -5.92
N LYS A 210 -17.28 12.33 -4.81
CA LYS A 210 -16.72 12.52 -3.47
C LYS A 210 -17.28 11.49 -2.52
N ALA A 211 -16.44 10.93 -1.68
CA ALA A 211 -16.83 10.12 -0.53
C ALA A 211 -17.15 11.06 0.63
N MET A 212 -18.43 11.11 1.03
CA MET A 212 -18.90 12.04 2.04
C MET A 212 -18.92 11.45 3.44
N SER A 213 -19.22 10.16 3.55
CA SER A 213 -19.32 9.46 4.81
C SER A 213 -19.04 7.98 4.64
N TYR A 214 -18.85 7.30 5.77
CA TYR A 214 -18.73 5.85 5.85
C TYR A 214 -20.04 5.25 6.35
N VAL A 215 -20.46 4.15 5.74
CA VAL A 215 -21.67 3.41 6.10
C VAL A 215 -21.35 1.94 6.37
N GLY A 216 -21.96 1.38 7.38
CA GLY A 216 -21.81 -0.03 7.78
C GLY A 216 -20.97 -0.23 9.02
N GLU A 217 -20.45 -1.44 9.17
CA GLU A 217 -19.66 -1.83 10.35
C GLU A 217 -18.34 -1.06 10.42
N PRO A 218 -17.85 -0.73 11.62
CA PRO A 218 -16.61 0.07 11.78
C PRO A 218 -15.38 -0.55 11.12
N THR A 219 -15.35 -1.88 10.99
CA THR A 219 -14.26 -2.64 10.39
C THR A 219 -14.82 -3.85 9.65
N ILE A 220 -14.33 -4.08 8.43
CA ILE A 220 -14.61 -5.26 7.62
C ILE A 220 -13.32 -6.05 7.46
N SER A 221 -13.28 -7.28 7.98
CA SER A 221 -12.16 -8.19 7.78
C SER A 221 -12.49 -9.19 6.66
N LEU A 222 -11.54 -9.47 5.80
CA LEU A 222 -11.74 -10.33 4.63
C LEU A 222 -11.21 -11.74 4.90
N ALA A 223 -11.97 -12.75 4.48
CA ALA A 223 -11.45 -14.10 4.38
C ALA A 223 -10.28 -14.12 3.36
N GLN A 224 -9.29 -15.00 3.57
CA GLN A 224 -8.10 -15.07 2.70
C GLN A 224 -8.43 -15.44 1.25
N SER A 225 -9.59 -16.05 1.00
CA SER A 225 -10.11 -16.32 -0.34
C SER A 225 -10.66 -15.09 -1.05
N THR A 226 -10.91 -14.00 -0.33
CA THR A 226 -11.55 -12.77 -0.82
C THR A 226 -10.55 -11.61 -0.77
N TRP A 227 -10.28 -11.04 -1.93
CA TRP A 227 -9.28 -9.98 -2.09
C TRP A 227 -9.92 -8.65 -2.46
N THR A 228 -9.16 -7.59 -2.27
CA THR A 228 -9.49 -6.24 -2.75
C THR A 228 -8.19 -5.47 -2.99
N PRO A 229 -8.17 -4.43 -3.82
CA PRO A 229 -7.00 -3.58 -3.91
C PRO A 229 -6.63 -3.00 -2.54
N ILE A 230 -5.35 -3.08 -2.20
CA ILE A 230 -4.75 -2.38 -1.06
C ILE A 230 -3.78 -1.37 -1.65
N ASN A 231 -3.94 -0.11 -1.28
CA ASN A 231 -2.98 0.92 -1.62
C ASN A 231 -2.10 1.28 -0.41
N THR A 232 -1.21 2.23 -0.58
CA THR A 232 -0.30 2.69 0.47
C THR A 232 -0.70 4.05 1.07
N GLN A 233 -1.92 4.49 0.84
CA GLN A 233 -2.39 5.84 1.21
C GLN A 233 -2.87 5.97 2.65
N ASN A 234 -3.36 4.89 3.26
CA ASN A 234 -3.87 4.87 4.63
C ASN A 234 -3.83 3.43 5.15
N THR A 235 -2.66 2.80 5.13
CA THR A 235 -2.52 1.37 5.40
C THR A 235 -1.49 1.12 6.48
N SER A 236 -1.88 0.38 7.51
CA SER A 236 -0.98 -0.13 8.54
C SER A 236 -0.75 -1.62 8.40
N ILE A 237 0.46 -2.05 8.76
CA ILE A 237 0.90 -3.44 8.66
C ILE A 237 1.80 -3.79 9.85
N ILE A 238 1.69 -5.03 10.34
CA ILE A 238 2.61 -5.54 11.37
C ILE A 238 4.01 -5.72 10.79
N ARG A 239 5.00 -5.63 11.66
CA ARG A 239 6.42 -5.73 11.28
C ARG A 239 6.73 -7.00 10.48
N GLU A 240 6.19 -8.14 10.87
CA GLU A 240 6.42 -9.44 10.25
C GLU A 240 5.98 -9.50 8.78
N LEU A 241 5.03 -8.67 8.41
CA LEU A 241 4.49 -8.60 7.04
C LEU A 241 5.13 -7.51 6.17
N ILE A 242 6.01 -6.65 6.72
CA ILE A 242 6.71 -5.62 5.93
C ILE A 242 7.40 -6.22 4.70
N PRO A 243 8.08 -7.41 4.77
CA PRO A 243 8.66 -8.02 3.58
C PRO A 243 7.67 -8.31 2.44
N ALA A 244 6.38 -8.48 2.73
CA ALA A 244 5.34 -8.63 1.71
C ALA A 244 4.72 -7.29 1.26
N PHE A 245 5.00 -6.18 1.96
CA PHE A 245 4.44 -4.85 1.69
C PHE A 245 5.35 -4.03 0.77
N LEU A 246 5.78 -4.62 -0.31
CA LEU A 246 6.59 -3.95 -1.34
C LEU A 246 5.70 -3.03 -2.18
N CYS A 247 5.97 -1.73 -2.17
CA CYS A 247 5.49 -0.86 -3.25
C CYS A 247 6.32 -1.18 -4.49
N VAL A 248 5.75 -1.91 -5.45
CA VAL A 248 6.47 -2.42 -6.63
C VAL A 248 7.04 -1.25 -7.44
N PRO A 249 8.37 -1.20 -7.69
CA PRO A 249 8.95 -0.15 -8.51
C PRO A 249 8.29 -0.08 -9.89
N MET A 250 7.94 1.13 -10.31
CA MET A 250 7.23 1.45 -11.55
C MET A 250 8.02 2.49 -12.36
N GLY A 251 7.48 2.92 -13.50
CA GLY A 251 8.11 3.92 -14.35
C GLY A 251 8.85 3.32 -15.55
N TRP A 252 8.63 2.03 -15.83
CA TRP A 252 9.20 1.32 -16.98
C TRP A 252 8.59 1.82 -18.29
N ASP A 253 9.43 2.02 -19.32
CA ASP A 253 8.99 2.46 -20.64
C ASP A 253 8.26 1.31 -21.39
N VAL A 254 7.06 1.60 -21.85
CA VAL A 254 6.16 0.67 -22.54
C VAL A 254 5.50 1.38 -23.72
N PRO A 255 4.95 0.66 -24.70
CA PRO A 255 4.18 1.29 -25.76
C PRO A 255 3.07 2.19 -25.23
N GLY A 256 3.05 3.44 -25.68
CA GLY A 256 2.10 4.46 -25.22
C GLY A 256 2.56 5.30 -24.03
N GLY A 257 3.70 5.01 -23.39
CA GLY A 257 4.25 5.80 -22.28
C GLY A 257 5.00 4.98 -21.26
N LYS A 258 4.66 5.15 -20.00
CA LYS A 258 5.23 4.41 -18.87
C LYS A 258 4.12 3.65 -18.13
N ILE A 259 4.44 2.45 -17.64
CA ILE A 259 3.57 1.81 -16.63
C ILE A 259 3.84 2.44 -15.26
N GLN A 260 2.81 3.03 -14.66
CA GLN A 260 2.86 3.68 -13.35
C GLN A 260 1.54 3.47 -12.60
N ARG A 261 1.44 3.98 -11.38
CA ARG A 261 0.22 4.05 -10.57
C ARG A 261 -0.39 2.69 -10.17
N TYR A 262 0.36 1.60 -10.35
CA TYR A 262 -0.05 0.25 -9.93
C TYR A 262 0.95 -0.42 -8.98
N GLY A 263 1.99 0.30 -8.54
CA GLY A 263 3.03 -0.26 -7.69
C GLY A 263 2.52 -0.70 -6.32
N ASP A 264 1.73 0.13 -5.70
CA ASP A 264 1.03 -0.14 -4.44
C ASP A 264 -0.05 -1.21 -4.61
N ILE A 265 -0.85 -1.12 -5.67
CA ILE A 265 -1.95 -2.05 -5.98
C ILE A 265 -1.41 -3.48 -6.20
N TRP A 266 -0.40 -3.64 -7.04
CA TRP A 266 0.20 -4.97 -7.25
C TRP A 266 0.91 -5.45 -5.99
N GLY A 267 1.58 -4.56 -5.25
CA GLY A 267 2.14 -4.89 -3.94
C GLY A 267 1.08 -5.40 -2.96
N GLY A 268 -0.08 -4.75 -2.90
CA GLY A 268 -1.21 -5.18 -2.09
C GLY A 268 -1.78 -6.54 -2.50
N TYR A 269 -1.80 -6.87 -3.78
CA TYR A 269 -2.21 -8.20 -4.25
C TYR A 269 -1.14 -9.27 -4.03
N PHE A 270 0.13 -8.94 -4.18
CA PHE A 270 1.24 -9.84 -3.85
C PHE A 270 1.22 -10.19 -2.36
N LEU A 271 1.03 -9.19 -1.50
CA LEU A 271 0.82 -9.41 -0.08
C LEU A 271 -0.32 -10.41 0.17
N GLN A 272 -1.52 -10.16 -0.37
CA GLN A 272 -2.67 -11.05 -0.16
C GLN A 272 -2.42 -12.47 -0.69
N SER A 273 -1.66 -12.61 -1.79
CA SER A 273 -1.36 -13.93 -2.36
C SER A 273 -0.46 -14.77 -1.46
N VAL A 274 0.46 -14.16 -0.70
CA VAL A 274 1.37 -14.86 0.22
C VAL A 274 0.78 -15.09 1.61
N LEU A 275 -0.35 -14.46 1.95
CA LEU A 275 -1.04 -14.66 3.23
C LEU A 275 -1.88 -15.94 3.29
N ARG A 276 -2.05 -16.68 2.19
CA ARG A 276 -2.82 -17.92 2.17
C ARG A 276 -2.28 -18.91 3.20
N ASP A 277 -3.20 -19.59 3.90
CA ASP A 277 -2.88 -20.59 4.91
C ASP A 277 -1.96 -20.07 6.04
N THR A 278 -2.07 -18.78 6.34
CA THR A 278 -1.42 -18.14 7.48
C THR A 278 -2.48 -17.66 8.49
N PRO A 279 -2.11 -17.24 9.69
CA PRO A 279 -3.09 -16.67 10.62
C PRO A 279 -3.52 -15.24 10.26
N TRP A 280 -2.88 -14.60 9.30
CA TRP A 280 -3.10 -13.19 9.01
C TRP A 280 -4.23 -12.95 8.03
N VAL A 281 -5.03 -11.92 8.34
CA VAL A 281 -6.10 -11.41 7.48
C VAL A 281 -5.93 -9.91 7.24
N VAL A 282 -6.62 -9.43 6.21
CA VAL A 282 -6.69 -8.00 5.86
C VAL A 282 -8.02 -7.45 6.35
N SER A 283 -7.97 -6.28 7.00
CA SER A 283 -9.15 -5.54 7.45
C SER A 283 -9.21 -4.18 6.77
N PHE A 284 -10.42 -3.70 6.58
CA PHE A 284 -10.71 -2.34 6.14
C PHE A 284 -11.50 -1.62 7.23
N GLY A 285 -11.12 -0.39 7.52
CA GLY A 285 -11.77 0.44 8.53
C GLY A 285 -12.41 1.69 7.93
N ARG A 286 -13.10 2.43 8.81
CA ARG A 286 -13.65 3.74 8.46
C ARG A 286 -12.54 4.67 7.95
N PRO A 287 -12.89 5.71 7.18
CA PRO A 287 -11.93 6.72 6.76
C PRO A 287 -11.27 7.42 7.96
N LEU A 288 -9.95 7.38 7.99
CA LEU A 288 -9.12 8.11 8.96
C LEU A 288 -8.48 9.34 8.32
N VAL A 289 -8.60 9.48 7.00
CA VAL A 289 -8.02 10.56 6.22
C VAL A 289 -9.05 11.25 5.34
N ASP A 290 -8.88 12.57 5.21
CA ASP A 290 -9.48 13.44 4.20
C ASP A 290 -8.47 13.55 3.04
N HIS A 291 -8.75 12.87 1.93
CA HIS A 291 -7.85 12.85 0.78
C HIS A 291 -8.04 14.13 -0.04
N ARG A 292 -7.08 15.03 0.07
CA ARG A 292 -7.03 16.32 -0.63
C ARG A 292 -6.10 16.21 -1.83
N ARG A 293 -6.57 15.48 -2.83
CA ARG A 293 -5.78 15.07 -3.97
C ARG A 293 -5.03 16.22 -4.64
N ASN A 294 -3.74 16.01 -4.89
CA ASN A 294 -2.94 16.91 -5.71
C ASN A 294 -3.55 17.06 -7.13
N PRO A 295 -3.32 18.17 -7.86
CA PRO A 295 -3.83 18.33 -9.21
C PRO A 295 -3.43 17.17 -10.14
N HIS A 296 -4.40 16.59 -10.84
CA HIS A 296 -4.21 15.46 -11.77
C HIS A 296 -4.74 15.79 -13.17
N ASP A 297 -4.03 15.31 -14.18
CA ASP A 297 -4.53 15.13 -15.53
C ASP A 297 -5.02 13.69 -15.69
N TYR A 298 -6.32 13.48 -15.65
CA TYR A 298 -6.91 12.13 -15.70
C TYR A 298 -6.69 11.42 -17.04
N VAL A 299 -6.42 12.16 -18.14
CA VAL A 299 -6.05 11.55 -19.41
C VAL A 299 -4.62 11.02 -19.35
N ASP A 300 -3.71 11.76 -18.73
CA ASP A 300 -2.34 11.29 -18.50
C ASP A 300 -2.31 10.15 -17.47
N ASP A 301 -3.13 10.23 -16.40
CA ASP A 301 -3.33 9.14 -15.46
C ASP A 301 -3.80 7.86 -16.18
N LEU A 302 -4.80 7.94 -17.07
CA LEU A 302 -5.27 6.80 -17.86
C LEU A 302 -4.15 6.18 -18.71
N ARG A 303 -3.32 7.01 -19.32
CA ARG A 303 -2.18 6.55 -20.11
C ARG A 303 -1.18 5.75 -19.25
N HIS A 304 -0.95 6.18 -18.03
CA HIS A 304 -0.06 5.53 -17.08
C HIS A 304 -0.68 4.28 -16.42
N GLU A 305 -2.00 4.25 -16.27
CA GLU A 305 -2.76 3.11 -15.73
C GLU A 305 -3.07 2.03 -16.78
N PHE A 306 -2.95 2.33 -18.07
CA PHE A 306 -3.42 1.46 -19.15
C PHE A 306 -2.90 0.02 -19.05
N TRP A 307 -1.59 -0.17 -18.96
CA TRP A 307 -1.00 -1.51 -18.88
C TRP A 307 -1.26 -2.19 -17.53
N GLY A 308 -1.27 -1.43 -16.45
CA GLY A 308 -1.67 -1.92 -15.14
C GLY A 308 -3.09 -2.47 -15.18
N THR A 309 -4.03 -1.72 -15.74
CA THR A 309 -5.43 -2.14 -15.89
C THR A 309 -5.58 -3.43 -16.70
N ILE A 310 -4.93 -3.52 -17.86
CA ILE A 310 -5.05 -4.69 -18.75
C ILE A 310 -4.47 -5.94 -18.10
N LEU A 311 -3.31 -5.82 -17.46
CA LEU A 311 -2.60 -6.99 -16.92
C LEU A 311 -3.10 -7.44 -15.57
N THR A 312 -3.73 -6.55 -14.80
CA THR A 312 -4.18 -6.89 -13.44
C THR A 312 -5.18 -8.05 -13.46
N ASP A 313 -6.16 -8.05 -14.35
CA ASP A 313 -7.16 -9.14 -14.41
C ASP A 313 -6.50 -10.51 -14.67
N LEU A 314 -5.55 -10.59 -15.61
CA LEU A 314 -4.80 -11.82 -15.87
C LEU A 314 -3.91 -12.21 -14.69
N LEU A 315 -3.16 -11.25 -14.14
CA LEU A 315 -2.27 -11.47 -13.00
C LEU A 315 -3.04 -12.01 -11.81
N LEU A 316 -4.19 -11.42 -11.50
CA LEU A 316 -5.04 -11.83 -10.38
C LEU A 316 -5.62 -13.23 -10.59
N GLN A 317 -6.03 -13.57 -11.80
CA GLN A 317 -6.49 -14.91 -12.10
C GLN A 317 -5.39 -15.94 -11.82
N LEU A 318 -4.18 -15.75 -12.36
CA LEU A 318 -3.06 -16.66 -12.17
C LEU A 318 -2.65 -16.75 -10.70
N LEU A 319 -2.60 -15.62 -9.98
CA LEU A 319 -2.29 -15.60 -8.55
C LEU A 319 -3.32 -16.35 -7.71
N LYS A 320 -4.61 -16.23 -8.05
CA LYS A 320 -5.68 -16.91 -7.28
C LYS A 320 -5.77 -18.41 -7.59
N ASP A 321 -5.66 -18.76 -8.86
CA ASP A 321 -5.92 -20.12 -9.29
C ASP A 321 -4.68 -21.02 -9.16
N ASP A 322 -3.50 -20.52 -9.51
CA ASP A 322 -2.30 -21.33 -9.70
C ASP A 322 -1.22 -21.10 -8.63
N PHE A 323 -1.11 -19.89 -8.05
CA PHE A 323 -0.10 -19.63 -7.03
C PHE A 323 -0.50 -20.22 -5.68
N LYS A 324 0.25 -21.19 -5.19
CA LYS A 324 0.06 -21.89 -3.91
C LYS A 324 1.37 -21.85 -3.13
N PRO A 325 1.63 -20.78 -2.35
CA PRO A 325 2.89 -20.66 -1.61
C PRO A 325 3.02 -21.77 -0.55
N LYS A 326 4.23 -22.31 -0.42
CA LYS A 326 4.58 -23.40 0.53
C LYS A 326 5.61 -22.97 1.56
N GLY A 327 6.25 -21.84 1.34
CA GLY A 327 7.29 -21.30 2.23
C GLY A 327 6.78 -21.12 3.66
N ASN A 328 7.63 -21.39 4.63
CA ASN A 328 7.31 -21.29 6.05
C ASN A 328 7.31 -19.83 6.55
N SER A 329 8.03 -18.94 5.87
CA SER A 329 8.10 -17.53 6.19
C SER A 329 7.51 -16.66 5.07
N VAL A 330 7.10 -15.46 5.40
CA VAL A 330 6.65 -14.47 4.41
C VAL A 330 7.73 -14.19 3.37
N THR A 331 9.00 -14.13 3.78
CA THR A 331 10.12 -13.91 2.87
C THR A 331 10.32 -15.07 1.89
N ASP A 332 10.13 -16.32 2.32
CA ASP A 332 10.22 -17.49 1.43
C ASP A 332 9.08 -17.46 0.40
N ARG A 333 7.87 -17.18 0.84
CA ARG A 333 6.68 -17.07 -0.03
C ARG A 333 6.80 -15.93 -1.05
N MET A 334 7.43 -14.82 -0.68
CA MET A 334 7.73 -13.73 -1.64
C MET A 334 8.76 -14.17 -2.69
N LEU A 335 9.76 -15.00 -2.33
CA LEU A 335 10.70 -15.57 -3.31
C LEU A 335 10.00 -16.58 -4.23
N GLU A 336 9.11 -17.41 -3.69
CA GLU A 336 8.26 -18.29 -4.50
C GLU A 336 7.37 -17.49 -5.48
N LEU A 337 6.87 -16.32 -5.04
CA LEU A 337 6.12 -15.42 -5.92
C LEU A 337 6.99 -14.86 -7.06
N SER A 338 8.23 -14.47 -6.77
CA SER A 338 9.18 -14.04 -7.81
C SER A 338 9.41 -15.13 -8.86
N GLU A 339 9.66 -16.35 -8.41
CA GLU A 339 9.83 -17.52 -9.27
C GLU A 339 8.54 -17.80 -10.08
N PHE A 340 7.37 -17.75 -9.44
CA PHE A 340 6.07 -17.92 -10.09
C PHE A 340 5.84 -16.88 -11.18
N ILE A 341 6.15 -15.62 -10.92
CA ILE A 341 6.04 -14.56 -11.95
C ILE A 341 6.94 -14.91 -13.14
N SER A 342 8.18 -15.31 -12.89
CA SER A 342 9.17 -15.59 -13.94
C SER A 342 8.82 -16.83 -14.76
N THR A 343 8.40 -17.92 -14.11
CA THR A 343 8.22 -19.23 -14.74
C THR A 343 6.80 -19.53 -15.17
N HIS A 344 5.81 -18.85 -14.61
CA HIS A 344 4.39 -19.13 -14.86
C HIS A 344 3.63 -17.94 -15.46
N VAL A 345 3.74 -16.74 -14.87
CA VAL A 345 3.00 -15.56 -15.36
C VAL A 345 3.53 -15.09 -16.71
N ILE A 346 4.84 -14.89 -16.84
CA ILE A 346 5.44 -14.36 -18.09
C ILE A 346 5.13 -15.23 -19.30
N PRO A 347 5.24 -16.58 -19.27
CA PRO A 347 4.87 -17.43 -20.39
C PRO A 347 3.38 -17.33 -20.78
N GLN A 348 2.50 -17.00 -19.85
CA GLN A 348 1.06 -16.89 -20.09
C GLN A 348 0.62 -15.49 -20.54
N LEU A 349 1.53 -14.51 -20.61
CA LEU A 349 1.20 -13.20 -21.17
C LEU A 349 0.74 -13.38 -22.64
N PRO A 350 -0.37 -12.74 -23.03
CA PRO A 350 -0.93 -12.87 -24.38
C PRO A 350 0.10 -12.55 -25.47
N SER A 351 -0.05 -13.15 -26.66
CA SER A 351 0.85 -12.93 -27.78
C SER A 351 0.90 -11.47 -28.28
N TRP A 352 -0.19 -10.73 -28.09
CA TRP A 352 -0.26 -9.29 -28.39
C TRP A 352 0.43 -8.40 -27.34
N CYS A 353 0.80 -8.97 -26.18
CA CYS A 353 1.52 -8.23 -25.15
C CYS A 353 2.95 -7.92 -25.63
N PRO A 354 3.40 -6.67 -25.65
CA PRO A 354 4.70 -6.30 -26.17
C PRO A 354 5.84 -6.82 -25.27
N GLU A 355 7.03 -7.01 -25.88
CA GLU A 355 8.18 -7.54 -25.13
C GLU A 355 8.59 -6.66 -23.95
N GLN A 356 8.42 -5.35 -24.04
CA GLN A 356 8.69 -4.42 -22.93
C GLN A 356 7.89 -4.76 -21.67
N MET A 357 6.67 -5.30 -21.84
CA MET A 357 5.88 -5.74 -20.67
C MET A 357 6.41 -7.05 -20.08
N ARG A 358 6.94 -7.96 -20.93
CA ARG A 358 7.60 -9.18 -20.46
C ARG A 358 8.89 -8.84 -19.71
N GLU A 359 9.65 -7.87 -20.21
CA GLU A 359 10.84 -7.34 -19.56
C GLU A 359 10.49 -6.68 -18.21
N PHE A 360 9.42 -5.88 -18.19
CA PHE A 360 8.91 -5.28 -16.94
C PHE A 360 8.53 -6.34 -15.91
N MET A 361 7.87 -7.43 -16.31
CA MET A 361 7.53 -8.51 -15.38
C MET A 361 8.78 -9.26 -14.88
N ARG A 362 9.81 -9.47 -15.72
CA ARG A 362 11.12 -10.01 -15.29
C ARG A 362 11.79 -9.06 -14.29
N TRP A 363 11.74 -7.76 -14.57
CA TRP A 363 12.28 -6.75 -13.68
C TRP A 363 11.53 -6.70 -12.35
N THR A 364 10.20 -6.86 -12.35
CA THR A 364 9.36 -6.95 -11.15
C THR A 364 9.75 -8.16 -10.29
N ALA A 365 9.91 -9.33 -10.89
CA ALA A 365 10.39 -10.52 -10.18
C ALA A 365 11.76 -10.26 -9.52
N GLY A 366 12.72 -9.73 -10.27
CA GLY A 366 14.03 -9.37 -9.71
C GLY A 366 13.97 -8.27 -8.63
N ASN A 367 12.99 -7.38 -8.67
CA ASN A 367 12.76 -6.39 -7.60
C ASN A 367 12.32 -7.07 -6.30
N ILE A 368 11.44 -8.08 -6.39
CA ILE A 368 11.00 -8.86 -5.22
C ILE A 368 12.22 -9.58 -4.59
N GLU A 369 13.06 -10.22 -5.38
CA GLU A 369 14.27 -10.89 -4.89
C GLU A 369 15.23 -9.93 -4.18
N ALA A 370 15.50 -8.79 -4.82
CA ALA A 370 16.37 -7.75 -4.27
C ALA A 370 15.81 -7.17 -2.96
N TRP A 371 14.51 -6.91 -2.92
CA TRP A 371 13.79 -6.44 -1.73
C TRP A 371 13.90 -7.44 -0.58
N ILE A 372 13.58 -8.71 -0.82
CA ILE A 372 13.64 -9.75 0.21
C ILE A 372 15.06 -9.95 0.74
N LYS A 373 16.07 -9.88 -0.13
CA LYS A 373 17.47 -9.93 0.29
C LYS A 373 17.78 -8.84 1.30
N VAL A 374 17.35 -7.60 1.06
CA VAL A 374 17.57 -6.48 1.98
C VAL A 374 16.74 -6.65 3.26
N CYS A 375 15.46 -7.02 3.14
CA CYS A 375 14.61 -7.24 4.32
C CYS A 375 15.20 -8.29 5.28
N ARG A 376 15.76 -9.38 4.76
CA ARG A 376 16.45 -10.40 5.58
C ARG A 376 17.69 -9.84 6.27
N CYS A 377 18.48 -9.02 5.58
CA CYS A 377 19.65 -8.39 6.18
C CYS A 377 19.27 -7.41 7.31
N VAL A 378 18.36 -6.50 7.08
CA VAL A 378 17.98 -5.47 8.07
C VAL A 378 17.10 -6.03 9.19
N GLY A 379 16.26 -7.02 8.90
CA GLY A 379 15.39 -7.67 9.89
C GLY A 379 16.13 -8.57 10.88
N SER A 380 17.35 -9.05 10.54
CA SER A 380 18.18 -9.90 11.39
C SER A 380 19.12 -9.13 12.34
N LEU A 381 19.14 -7.81 12.27
CA LEU A 381 20.04 -6.97 13.08
C LEU A 381 19.48 -6.64 14.47
N GLN A 382 18.41 -7.29 14.92
CA GLN A 382 17.77 -7.08 16.23
C GLN A 382 17.80 -8.35 17.10
#